data_039d21141c676b5f6dfab8c415b261fd
#
_entry.id   039d21141c676b5f6dfab8c415b261fd
#
_cell.length_a   1.000
_cell.length_b   1.000
_cell.length_c   1.000
_cell.angle_alpha   90.00
_cell.angle_beta   90.00
_cell.angle_gamma   90.00
#
_symmetry.space_group_name_H-M   'P 1'
#
loop_
_entity.id
_entity.type
_entity.pdbx_description
1 polymer ?
#
loop_
_entity_poly.entity_id
_entity_poly.type
_entity_poly.pdbx_seq_one_letter_code
_entity_poly.pdbx_strand_id
1 'polypeptide(L)'
;MFYYEYVRYLVRAFAADAESLIDVGSGNAEYIEDFYWIHTRHALDRKRPYSSAAVAGIEAEFLTFEAGRTYDFALCLQVLEHVKRAKPFAEKLFSVADRVMISVPYQWPPGLEKGHVHDPVDLDKLRHWTGRDPDYSVVVSEPLTDSPGRSRLIAYYHPAGSEFSLRDMGRNMRPERPDRNPNLPNLLSRLAVVWRRGNRA
;
A
#
# COMPACT_ATOMS: atom_id res chain seq x y z
N MET A 1 0.33 13.83 4.13
CA MET A 1 1.61 13.13 4.33
C MET A 1 1.93 12.39 3.04
N PHE A 2 3.11 12.61 2.48
CA PHE A 2 3.53 12.04 1.19
C PHE A 2 3.54 10.51 1.17
N TYR A 3 3.84 9.90 2.30
CA TYR A 3 3.76 8.45 2.48
C TYR A 3 2.40 7.86 2.06
N TYR A 4 1.28 8.45 2.47
CA TYR A 4 -0.05 7.93 2.09
C TYR A 4 -0.36 8.07 0.61
N GLU A 5 0.14 9.13 -0.04
CA GLU A 5 0.06 9.27 -1.51
C GLU A 5 0.80 8.12 -2.20
N TYR A 6 1.96 7.74 -1.66
CA TYR A 6 2.72 6.62 -2.19
C TYR A 6 2.03 5.27 -1.94
N VAL A 7 1.41 5.09 -0.76
CA VAL A 7 0.57 3.90 -0.49
C VAL A 7 -0.57 3.80 -1.50
N ARG A 8 -1.32 4.89 -1.75
CA ARG A 8 -2.40 4.91 -2.76
C ARG A 8 -1.88 4.50 -4.13
N TYR A 9 -0.75 5.06 -4.53
CA TYR A 9 -0.11 4.70 -5.79
C TYR A 9 0.18 3.20 -5.87
N LEU A 10 0.79 2.63 -4.84
CA LEU A 10 1.14 1.21 -4.82
C LEU A 10 -0.09 0.30 -4.76
N VAL A 11 -1.11 0.64 -3.97
CA VAL A 11 -2.37 -0.13 -3.94
C VAL A 11 -3.05 -0.10 -5.30
N ARG A 12 -3.05 1.05 -6.00
CA ARG A 12 -3.56 1.11 -7.37
C ARG A 12 -2.76 0.25 -8.34
N ALA A 13 -1.44 0.17 -8.17
CA ALA A 13 -0.58 -0.66 -9.02
C ALA A 13 -0.77 -2.17 -8.77
N PHE A 14 -0.84 -2.57 -7.49
CA PHE A 14 -0.77 -3.98 -7.08
C PHE A 14 -2.13 -4.63 -6.82
N ALA A 15 -3.19 -3.83 -6.68
CA ALA A 15 -4.55 -4.26 -6.34
C ALA A 15 -5.62 -3.65 -7.25
N ALA A 16 -5.27 -3.32 -8.52
CA ALA A 16 -6.22 -2.75 -9.48
C ALA A 16 -7.38 -3.68 -9.79
N ASP A 17 -7.14 -4.98 -9.72
CA ASP A 17 -8.07 -6.08 -9.99
C ASP A 17 -8.66 -6.70 -8.70
N ALA A 18 -8.32 -6.18 -7.52
CA ALA A 18 -8.83 -6.71 -6.26
C ALA A 18 -10.32 -6.38 -6.08
N GLU A 19 -11.09 -7.35 -5.63
CA GLU A 19 -12.50 -7.18 -5.26
C GLU A 19 -12.68 -7.04 -3.75
N SER A 20 -11.69 -7.49 -2.96
CA SER A 20 -11.73 -7.46 -1.51
C SER A 20 -10.40 -7.04 -0.88
N LEU A 21 -10.49 -6.18 0.15
CA LEU A 21 -9.35 -5.66 0.89
C LEU A 21 -9.64 -5.72 2.40
N ILE A 22 -8.63 -6.10 3.17
CA ILE A 22 -8.63 -5.94 4.62
C ILE A 22 -7.45 -5.08 5.05
N ASP A 23 -7.73 -4.05 5.85
CA ASP A 23 -6.72 -3.21 6.50
C ASP A 23 -6.57 -3.63 7.97
N VAL A 24 -5.43 -4.24 8.30
CA VAL A 24 -5.19 -4.84 9.60
C VAL A 24 -4.40 -3.88 10.50
N GLY A 25 -5.01 -3.49 11.61
CA GLY A 25 -4.48 -2.46 12.51
C GLY A 25 -4.80 -1.06 11.98
N SER A 26 -5.96 -0.91 11.34
CA SER A 26 -6.37 0.32 10.66
C SER A 26 -6.45 1.54 11.56
N GLY A 27 -6.60 1.34 12.89
CA GLY A 27 -7.01 2.43 13.76
C GLY A 27 -8.30 3.07 13.24
N ASN A 28 -8.46 4.36 13.46
CA ASN A 28 -9.56 5.13 12.88
C ASN A 28 -9.12 5.91 11.62
N ALA A 29 -8.31 5.31 10.76
CA ALA A 29 -7.75 5.98 9.59
C ALA A 29 -8.64 5.80 8.35
N GLU A 30 -9.04 6.91 7.75
CA GLU A 30 -9.99 6.95 6.64
C GLU A 30 -9.39 6.68 5.26
N TYR A 31 -8.06 6.56 5.13
CA TYR A 31 -7.38 6.41 3.82
C TYR A 31 -7.88 5.19 3.01
N ILE A 32 -8.49 4.21 3.65
CA ILE A 32 -9.09 3.04 3.00
C ILE A 32 -10.25 3.42 2.05
N GLU A 33 -10.87 4.59 2.25
CA GLU A 33 -11.89 5.14 1.35
C GLU A 33 -11.34 5.44 -0.05
N ASP A 34 -10.06 5.78 -0.14
CA ASP A 34 -9.41 6.09 -1.40
C ASP A 34 -9.34 4.90 -2.37
N PHE A 35 -9.55 3.67 -1.86
CA PHE A 35 -9.55 2.43 -2.66
C PHE A 35 -10.96 2.07 -3.16
N TYR A 36 -11.71 3.06 -3.63
CA TYR A 36 -13.12 2.96 -4.00
C TYR A 36 -13.41 1.95 -5.13
N TRP A 37 -12.43 1.55 -5.92
CA TRP A 37 -12.59 0.51 -6.94
C TRP A 37 -12.66 -0.91 -6.35
N ILE A 38 -12.28 -1.10 -5.08
CA ILE A 38 -12.36 -2.38 -4.36
C ILE A 38 -13.70 -2.43 -3.63
N HIS A 39 -14.59 -3.34 -4.03
CA HIS A 39 -15.96 -3.37 -3.53
C HIS A 39 -16.07 -3.70 -2.05
N THR A 40 -15.37 -4.76 -1.61
CA THR A 40 -15.40 -5.20 -0.21
C THR A 40 -14.19 -4.61 0.51
N ARG A 41 -14.43 -3.67 1.42
CA ARG A 41 -13.36 -3.05 2.21
C ARG A 41 -13.66 -3.22 3.70
N HIS A 42 -12.77 -3.92 4.39
CA HIS A 42 -12.84 -4.15 5.81
C HIS A 42 -11.66 -3.48 6.52
N ALA A 43 -11.94 -2.76 7.59
CA ALA A 43 -10.94 -2.17 8.46
C ALA A 43 -10.97 -2.92 9.80
N LEU A 44 -9.90 -3.61 10.14
CA LEU A 44 -9.78 -4.37 11.37
C LEU A 44 -8.85 -3.66 12.36
N ASP A 45 -9.33 -3.41 13.55
CA ASP A 45 -8.54 -2.91 14.66
C ASP A 45 -9.06 -3.48 15.99
N ARG A 46 -8.19 -3.61 16.97
CA ARG A 46 -8.56 -4.16 18.28
C ARG A 46 -9.40 -3.23 19.15
N LYS A 47 -9.50 -1.93 18.80
CA LYS A 47 -10.18 -0.92 19.65
C LYS A 47 -11.07 0.04 18.86
N ARG A 48 -10.59 0.52 17.72
CA ARG A 48 -11.25 1.59 16.98
C ARG A 48 -11.06 1.39 15.48
N PRO A 49 -11.69 0.36 14.89
CA PRO A 49 -11.67 0.18 13.45
C PRO A 49 -12.39 1.34 12.76
N TYR A 50 -11.85 1.82 11.65
CA TYR A 50 -12.56 2.76 10.80
C TYR A 50 -13.84 2.10 10.26
N SER A 51 -14.93 2.88 10.16
CA SER A 51 -16.19 2.39 9.59
C SER A 51 -16.94 3.54 8.91
N SER A 52 -17.55 3.24 7.78
CA SER A 52 -18.40 4.18 7.01
C SER A 52 -19.49 3.42 6.26
N ALA A 53 -20.22 4.11 5.39
CA ALA A 53 -21.20 3.47 4.50
C ALA A 53 -20.54 2.51 3.49
N ALA A 54 -19.26 2.68 3.19
CA ALA A 54 -18.51 1.92 2.19
C ALA A 54 -17.44 0.99 2.77
N VAL A 55 -17.15 1.09 4.07
CA VAL A 55 -16.12 0.32 4.76
C VAL A 55 -16.68 -0.29 6.03
N ALA A 56 -16.61 -1.62 6.17
CA ALA A 56 -17.04 -2.31 7.37
C ALA A 56 -15.89 -2.35 8.40
N GLY A 57 -16.14 -1.74 9.58
CA GLY A 57 -15.23 -1.82 10.72
C GLY A 57 -15.39 -3.14 11.47
N ILE A 58 -14.28 -3.80 11.78
CA ILE A 58 -14.22 -5.05 12.55
C ILE A 58 -13.38 -4.82 13.79
N GLU A 59 -14.04 -4.80 14.97
CA GLU A 59 -13.31 -4.73 16.23
C GLU A 59 -12.90 -6.14 16.67
N ALA A 60 -11.61 -6.47 16.52
CA ALA A 60 -11.08 -7.79 16.88
C ALA A 60 -9.57 -7.76 17.12
N GLU A 61 -9.10 -8.70 17.95
CA GLU A 61 -7.68 -9.01 18.08
C GLU A 61 -7.23 -9.88 16.89
N PHE A 62 -6.36 -9.35 16.05
CA PHE A 62 -6.01 -9.99 14.77
C PHE A 62 -5.45 -11.42 14.92
N LEU A 63 -4.64 -11.68 15.94
CA LEU A 63 -4.05 -13.02 16.13
C LEU A 63 -5.10 -14.12 16.38
N THR A 64 -6.27 -13.76 16.91
CA THR A 64 -7.39 -14.69 17.16
C THR A 64 -8.55 -14.51 16.18
N PHE A 65 -8.48 -13.52 15.30
CA PHE A 65 -9.52 -13.25 14.32
C PHE A 65 -9.61 -14.37 13.27
N GLU A 66 -10.83 -14.84 13.00
CA GLU A 66 -11.14 -15.80 11.94
C GLU A 66 -11.82 -15.06 10.78
N ALA A 67 -11.12 -14.94 9.67
CA ALA A 67 -11.60 -14.13 8.54
C ALA A 67 -12.83 -14.71 7.82
N GLY A 68 -13.06 -16.03 7.91
CA GLY A 68 -14.14 -16.73 7.22
C GLY A 68 -14.01 -16.73 5.67
N ARG A 69 -13.00 -16.04 5.14
CA ARG A 69 -12.69 -15.91 3.70
C ARG A 69 -11.23 -15.53 3.51
N THR A 70 -10.71 -15.71 2.31
CA THR A 70 -9.44 -15.09 1.88
C THR A 70 -9.75 -13.78 1.18
N TYR A 71 -8.99 -12.73 1.49
CA TYR A 71 -9.05 -11.44 0.81
C TYR A 71 -8.07 -11.42 -0.38
N ASP A 72 -8.40 -10.63 -1.41
CA ASP A 72 -7.46 -10.44 -2.53
C ASP A 72 -6.25 -9.61 -2.12
N PHE A 73 -6.43 -8.70 -1.14
CA PHE A 73 -5.38 -7.80 -0.67
C PHE A 73 -5.49 -7.49 0.82
N ALA A 74 -4.36 -7.54 1.52
CA ALA A 74 -4.24 -7.06 2.89
C ALA A 74 -3.27 -5.89 3.00
N LEU A 75 -3.66 -4.89 3.77
CA LEU A 75 -2.79 -3.83 4.27
C LEU A 75 -2.45 -4.08 5.74
N CYS A 76 -1.21 -3.74 6.11
CA CYS A 76 -0.75 -3.67 7.50
C CYS A 76 0.25 -2.52 7.60
N LEU A 77 -0.25 -1.32 7.89
CA LEU A 77 0.49 -0.09 7.74
C LEU A 77 0.86 0.52 9.09
N GLN A 78 2.15 0.54 9.45
CA GLN A 78 2.67 1.09 10.69
C GLN A 78 2.05 0.39 11.92
N VAL A 79 2.11 -0.93 11.94
CA VAL A 79 1.50 -1.79 12.98
C VAL A 79 2.52 -2.71 13.64
N LEU A 80 3.37 -3.38 12.85
CA LEU A 80 4.25 -4.45 13.37
C LEU A 80 5.24 -3.95 14.43
N GLU A 81 5.65 -2.70 14.35
CA GLU A 81 6.52 -2.04 15.31
C GLU A 81 5.91 -1.92 16.73
N HIS A 82 4.57 -1.95 16.80
CA HIS A 82 3.83 -1.91 18.07
C HIS A 82 3.47 -3.29 18.62
N VAL A 83 3.58 -4.34 17.79
CA VAL A 83 3.09 -5.68 18.12
C VAL A 83 4.19 -6.53 18.75
N LYS A 84 4.09 -6.86 20.03
CA LYS A 84 5.09 -7.71 20.72
C LYS A 84 5.39 -9.03 19.99
N ARG A 85 4.37 -9.63 19.38
CA ARG A 85 4.45 -10.88 18.59
C ARG A 85 4.44 -10.58 17.10
N ALA A 86 5.37 -9.76 16.62
CA ALA A 86 5.41 -9.28 15.23
C ALA A 86 5.51 -10.44 14.20
N LYS A 87 6.34 -11.47 14.47
CA LYS A 87 6.50 -12.62 13.56
C LYS A 87 5.18 -13.37 13.34
N PRO A 88 4.50 -13.95 14.36
CA PRO A 88 3.22 -14.64 14.15
C PRO A 88 2.13 -13.71 13.61
N PHE A 89 2.20 -12.42 13.87
CA PHE A 89 1.26 -11.45 13.29
C PHE A 89 1.51 -11.30 11.78
N ALA A 90 2.74 -11.13 11.36
CA ALA A 90 3.13 -11.02 9.95
C ALA A 90 2.82 -12.31 9.18
N GLU A 91 3.14 -13.48 9.75
CA GLU A 91 2.82 -14.79 9.16
C GLU A 91 1.31 -14.96 8.95
N LYS A 92 0.49 -14.51 9.90
CA LYS A 92 -0.98 -14.59 9.78
C LYS A 92 -1.55 -13.70 8.66
N LEU A 93 -0.91 -12.59 8.29
CA LEU A 93 -1.36 -11.78 7.15
C LEU A 93 -1.43 -12.61 5.86
N PHE A 94 -0.47 -13.51 5.63
CA PHE A 94 -0.45 -14.39 4.45
C PHE A 94 -1.48 -15.53 4.51
N SER A 95 -2.10 -15.77 5.66
CA SER A 95 -3.20 -16.74 5.77
C SER A 95 -4.57 -16.12 5.52
N VAL A 96 -4.68 -14.80 5.57
CA VAL A 96 -5.96 -14.10 5.39
C VAL A 96 -6.08 -13.39 4.04
N ALA A 97 -4.98 -13.22 3.30
CA ALA A 97 -5.00 -12.58 2.00
C ALA A 97 -3.95 -13.16 1.03
N ASP A 98 -4.28 -13.14 -0.26
CA ASP A 98 -3.38 -13.61 -1.33
C ASP A 98 -2.21 -12.65 -1.53
N ARG A 99 -2.46 -11.34 -1.51
CA ARG A 99 -1.46 -10.27 -1.66
C ARG A 99 -1.40 -9.44 -0.39
N VAL A 100 -0.20 -9.11 0.05
CA VAL A 100 0.01 -8.39 1.32
C VAL A 100 0.93 -7.20 1.10
N MET A 101 0.55 -6.04 1.62
CA MET A 101 1.42 -4.87 1.72
C MET A 101 1.61 -4.49 3.19
N ILE A 102 2.87 -4.46 3.60
CA ILE A 102 3.28 -4.11 4.95
C ILE A 102 4.08 -2.82 4.88
N SER A 103 3.87 -1.92 5.82
CA SER A 103 4.81 -0.83 6.04
C SER A 103 5.20 -0.71 7.50
N VAL A 104 6.44 -0.27 7.72
CA VAL A 104 7.04 -0.07 9.03
C VAL A 104 7.90 1.19 9.04
N PRO A 105 8.16 1.82 10.19
CA PRO A 105 9.19 2.84 10.35
C PRO A 105 10.53 2.30 9.85
N TYR A 106 11.24 3.08 9.03
CA TYR A 106 12.54 2.64 8.52
C TYR A 106 13.67 3.26 9.31
N GLN A 107 14.39 2.43 10.05
CA GLN A 107 15.55 2.80 10.87
C GLN A 107 15.30 3.95 11.85
N TRP A 108 14.08 4.03 12.41
CA TRP A 108 13.81 5.03 13.44
C TRP A 108 14.62 4.71 14.70
N PRO A 109 15.18 5.75 15.34
CA PRO A 109 15.90 5.55 16.61
C PRO A 109 14.99 4.98 17.70
N PRO A 110 15.48 4.07 18.54
CA PRO A 110 14.73 3.58 19.69
C PRO A 110 14.25 4.75 20.58
N GLY A 111 12.97 4.70 20.98
CA GLY A 111 12.37 5.71 21.86
C GLY A 111 11.93 6.99 21.14
N LEU A 112 12.07 7.08 19.82
CA LEU A 112 11.56 8.22 19.05
C LEU A 112 10.03 8.30 19.12
N GLU A 113 9.35 7.16 19.06
CA GLU A 113 7.90 7.07 19.12
C GLU A 113 7.48 6.18 20.30
N LYS A 114 6.55 6.70 21.11
CA LYS A 114 6.02 5.96 22.25
C LYS A 114 5.15 4.78 21.77
N GLY A 115 5.48 3.59 22.25
CA GLY A 115 4.76 2.37 21.88
C GLY A 115 5.43 1.54 20.80
N HIS A 116 6.49 2.03 20.15
CA HIS A 116 7.35 1.19 19.34
C HIS A 116 8.18 0.27 20.26
N VAL A 117 8.15 -1.01 19.97
CA VAL A 117 8.87 -2.04 20.77
C VAL A 117 9.97 -2.73 19.97
N HIS A 118 10.14 -2.34 18.71
CA HIS A 118 11.04 -3.03 17.78
C HIS A 118 12.04 -2.12 17.06
N ASP A 119 12.03 -0.79 17.30
CA ASP A 119 12.97 0.10 16.64
C ASP A 119 14.45 -0.26 16.95
N PRO A 120 15.34 -0.08 15.99
CA PRO A 120 15.10 0.23 14.58
C PRO A 120 14.57 -0.97 13.79
N VAL A 121 13.73 -0.70 12.78
CA VAL A 121 13.26 -1.72 11.84
C VAL A 121 13.90 -1.47 10.47
N ASP A 122 14.36 -2.52 9.83
CA ASP A 122 14.91 -2.55 8.48
C ASP A 122 14.31 -3.72 7.66
N LEU A 123 14.80 -3.90 6.45
CA LEU A 123 14.31 -4.97 5.58
C LEU A 123 14.66 -6.37 6.12
N ASP A 124 15.81 -6.54 6.77
CA ASP A 124 16.23 -7.85 7.30
C ASP A 124 15.35 -8.26 8.50
N LYS A 125 15.02 -7.31 9.37
CA LYS A 125 14.07 -7.54 10.45
C LYS A 125 12.67 -7.86 9.92
N LEU A 126 12.23 -7.17 8.86
CA LEU A 126 10.94 -7.45 8.23
C LEU A 126 10.92 -8.86 7.59
N ARG A 127 12.00 -9.26 6.90
CA ARG A 127 12.19 -10.62 6.37
C ARG A 127 12.11 -11.68 7.47
N HIS A 128 12.74 -11.41 8.61
CA HIS A 128 12.67 -12.33 9.75
C HIS A 128 11.22 -12.50 10.25
N TRP A 129 10.41 -11.45 10.27
CA TRP A 129 9.01 -11.52 10.71
C TRP A 129 8.09 -12.19 9.69
N THR A 130 8.30 -11.94 8.40
CA THR A 130 7.46 -12.48 7.32
C THR A 130 7.88 -13.88 6.88
N GLY A 131 9.11 -14.30 7.18
CA GLY A 131 9.68 -15.57 6.75
C GLY A 131 9.97 -15.64 5.25
N ARG A 132 9.88 -14.52 4.51
CA ARG A 132 10.13 -14.45 3.06
C ARG A 132 10.61 -13.08 2.61
N ASP A 133 11.25 -13.05 1.43
CA ASP A 133 11.59 -11.81 0.75
C ASP A 133 10.34 -11.14 0.17
N PRO A 134 10.24 -9.80 0.21
CA PRO A 134 9.21 -9.11 -0.54
C PRO A 134 9.50 -9.15 -2.05
N ASP A 135 8.45 -9.22 -2.86
CA ASP A 135 8.55 -9.13 -4.32
C ASP A 135 8.82 -7.69 -4.78
N TYR A 136 8.46 -6.73 -3.95
CA TYR A 136 8.81 -5.32 -4.13
C TYR A 136 9.00 -4.64 -2.77
N SER A 137 9.99 -3.77 -2.67
CA SER A 137 10.16 -2.92 -1.49
C SER A 137 10.70 -1.54 -1.86
N VAL A 138 10.34 -0.55 -1.07
CA VAL A 138 10.79 0.83 -1.24
C VAL A 138 10.83 1.56 0.10
N VAL A 139 11.83 2.42 0.26
CA VAL A 139 11.87 3.37 1.38
C VAL A 139 11.35 4.71 0.90
N VAL A 140 10.30 5.19 1.54
CA VAL A 140 9.68 6.49 1.26
C VAL A 140 9.97 7.44 2.41
N SER A 141 10.47 8.63 2.08
CA SER A 141 10.77 9.67 3.08
C SER A 141 9.90 10.89 2.85
N GLU A 142 9.41 11.48 3.94
CA GLU A 142 8.71 12.77 3.88
C GLU A 142 9.70 13.85 3.40
N PRO A 143 9.39 14.57 2.31
CA PRO A 143 10.38 15.43 1.63
C PRO A 143 10.67 16.74 2.33
N LEU A 144 9.77 17.22 3.18
CA LEU A 144 9.83 18.56 3.79
C LEU A 144 10.13 18.53 5.29
N THR A 145 10.93 17.57 5.73
CA THR A 145 11.33 17.45 7.14
C THR A 145 12.68 16.78 7.28
N ASP A 146 13.45 17.20 8.28
CA ASP A 146 14.72 16.58 8.69
C ASP A 146 14.56 15.65 9.88
N SER A 147 13.31 15.35 10.28
CA SER A 147 13.02 14.44 11.38
C SER A 147 13.67 13.07 11.16
N PRO A 148 14.32 12.48 12.18
CA PRO A 148 14.82 11.10 12.08
C PRO A 148 13.71 10.08 11.83
N GLY A 149 12.44 10.41 12.13
CA GLY A 149 11.25 9.60 11.89
C GLY A 149 10.58 9.84 10.54
N ARG A 150 11.26 10.36 9.53
CA ARG A 150 10.66 10.72 8.22
C ARG A 150 10.53 9.58 7.23
N SER A 151 11.23 8.47 7.44
CA SER A 151 11.33 7.37 6.46
C SER A 151 10.50 6.16 6.88
N ARG A 152 9.85 5.53 5.91
CA ARG A 152 9.09 4.30 6.09
C ARG A 152 9.46 3.30 5.02
N LEU A 153 9.64 2.03 5.42
CA LEU A 153 9.79 0.92 4.50
C LEU A 153 8.41 0.40 4.14
N ILE A 154 8.13 0.28 2.86
CA ILE A 154 6.94 -0.39 2.33
C ILE A 154 7.42 -1.65 1.62
N ALA A 155 6.80 -2.78 1.91
CA ALA A 155 7.09 -4.07 1.31
C ALA A 155 5.79 -4.70 0.78
N TYR A 156 5.84 -5.21 -0.43
CA TYR A 156 4.74 -5.92 -1.08
C TYR A 156 5.12 -7.37 -1.32
N TYR A 157 4.16 -8.24 -1.10
CA TYR A 157 4.27 -9.69 -1.23
C TYR A 157 3.19 -10.20 -2.16
N HIS A 158 3.62 -10.81 -3.26
CA HIS A 158 2.76 -11.46 -4.24
C HIS A 158 2.45 -12.91 -3.81
N PRO A 159 1.37 -13.56 -4.31
CA PRO A 159 1.08 -14.95 -3.98
C PRO A 159 2.25 -15.87 -4.26
N ALA A 160 2.57 -16.75 -3.32
CA ALA A 160 3.70 -17.65 -3.45
C ALA A 160 3.54 -18.55 -4.68
N GLY A 161 4.61 -18.67 -5.49
CA GLY A 161 4.62 -19.51 -6.70
C GLY A 161 3.96 -18.90 -7.93
N SER A 162 3.43 -17.67 -7.85
CA SER A 162 2.95 -16.93 -9.03
C SER A 162 4.02 -15.97 -9.57
N GLU A 163 3.95 -15.65 -10.87
CA GLU A 163 4.88 -14.71 -11.49
C GLU A 163 4.57 -13.28 -11.06
N PHE A 164 5.58 -12.56 -10.61
CA PHE A 164 5.52 -11.14 -10.31
C PHE A 164 6.29 -10.32 -11.35
N SER A 165 5.65 -9.31 -11.91
CA SER A 165 6.27 -8.43 -12.89
C SER A 165 5.92 -6.96 -12.63
N LEU A 166 6.91 -6.15 -12.28
CA LEU A 166 6.75 -4.70 -12.16
C LEU A 166 6.25 -4.04 -13.44
N ARG A 167 6.59 -4.61 -14.61
CA ARG A 167 6.12 -4.10 -15.90
C ARG A 167 4.60 -4.24 -16.06
N ASP A 168 4.04 -5.35 -15.59
CA ASP A 168 2.62 -5.62 -15.67
C ASP A 168 1.86 -4.77 -14.65
N MET A 169 2.39 -4.66 -13.43
CA MET A 169 1.86 -3.72 -12.43
C MET A 169 1.85 -2.27 -12.93
N GLY A 170 2.90 -1.85 -13.62
CA GLY A 170 2.97 -0.52 -14.23
C GLY A 170 1.92 -0.27 -15.32
N ARG A 171 1.34 -1.32 -15.91
CA ARG A 171 0.21 -1.17 -16.87
C ARG A 171 -1.06 -0.71 -16.18
N ASN A 172 -1.30 -1.13 -14.95
CA ASN A 172 -2.44 -0.73 -14.13
C ASN A 172 -2.44 0.78 -13.83
N MET A 173 -1.27 1.41 -13.91
CA MET A 173 -1.10 2.85 -13.68
C MET A 173 -1.24 3.70 -14.93
N ARG A 174 -1.37 3.08 -16.10
CA ARG A 174 -1.61 3.86 -17.33
C ARG A 174 -3.04 4.38 -17.30
N PRO A 175 -3.25 5.71 -17.46
CA PRO A 175 -4.61 6.21 -17.66
C PRO A 175 -5.22 5.46 -18.84
N GLU A 176 -6.45 5.01 -18.68
CA GLU A 176 -7.23 4.53 -19.83
C GLU A 176 -7.13 5.61 -20.91
N ARG A 177 -6.56 5.26 -22.05
CA ARG A 177 -6.56 6.19 -23.17
C ARG A 177 -8.05 6.36 -23.50
N PRO A 178 -8.60 7.58 -23.39
CA PRO A 178 -9.96 7.78 -23.86
C PRO A 178 -9.98 7.24 -25.28
N ASP A 179 -10.96 6.40 -25.58
CA ASP A 179 -11.14 5.81 -26.88
C ASP A 179 -10.86 6.89 -27.90
N ARG A 180 -9.89 6.65 -28.77
CA ARG A 180 -9.56 7.63 -29.82
C ARG A 180 -10.83 7.79 -30.65
N ASN A 181 -11.60 8.81 -30.31
CA ASN A 181 -12.68 9.21 -31.20
C ASN A 181 -12.01 9.51 -32.53
N PRO A 182 -12.21 8.67 -33.57
CA PRO A 182 -11.53 8.85 -34.86
C PRO A 182 -11.86 10.19 -35.51
N ASN A 183 -12.89 10.88 -34.99
CA ASN A 183 -13.36 12.18 -35.49
C ASN A 183 -12.82 13.38 -34.71
N LEU A 184 -12.02 13.19 -33.64
CA LEU A 184 -11.36 14.29 -32.95
C LEU A 184 -10.03 14.60 -33.63
N PRO A 185 -9.85 15.80 -34.22
CA PRO A 185 -8.58 16.20 -34.80
C PRO A 185 -7.51 16.18 -33.71
N ASN A 186 -6.40 15.53 -34.02
CA ASN A 186 -5.25 15.35 -33.14
C ASN A 186 -4.68 16.73 -32.77
N LEU A 187 -5.16 17.34 -31.68
CA LEU A 187 -4.76 18.67 -31.22
C LEU A 187 -3.25 18.77 -30.93
N LEU A 188 -2.60 17.64 -30.58
CA LEU A 188 -1.16 17.61 -30.31
C LEU A 188 -0.32 17.72 -31.58
N SER A 189 -0.85 17.32 -32.75
CA SER A 189 -0.16 17.53 -34.04
C SER A 189 -0.17 18.99 -34.48
N ARG A 190 -1.16 19.78 -34.03
CA ARG A 190 -1.23 21.22 -34.33
C ARG A 190 -0.25 22.04 -33.48
N LEU A 191 0.00 21.66 -32.24
CA LEU A 191 0.98 22.33 -31.36
C LEU A 191 2.43 22.09 -31.84
N ALA A 192 2.74 20.90 -32.35
CA ALA A 192 4.07 20.61 -32.90
C ALA A 192 4.38 21.40 -34.19
N VAL A 193 3.36 21.75 -34.96
CA VAL A 193 3.53 22.57 -36.19
C VAL A 193 3.76 24.05 -35.85
N VAL A 194 3.15 24.57 -34.81
CA VAL A 194 3.34 25.95 -34.34
C VAL A 194 4.76 26.13 -33.77
N TRP A 195 5.30 25.15 -33.05
CA TRP A 195 6.64 25.23 -32.48
C TRP A 195 7.76 25.20 -33.56
N ARG A 196 7.53 24.51 -34.68
CA ARG A 196 8.51 24.48 -35.80
C ARG A 196 8.54 25.74 -36.65
N ARG A 197 7.51 26.57 -36.62
CA ARG A 197 7.46 27.84 -37.40
C ARG A 197 8.04 29.03 -36.64
N GLY A 198 8.26 28.95 -35.32
CA GLY A 198 8.81 30.04 -34.52
C GLY A 198 10.34 30.10 -34.45
N ASN A 199 11.08 29.14 -35.00
CA ASN A 199 12.54 29.07 -34.90
C ASN A 199 13.27 29.23 -36.25
N ARG A 200 12.69 29.97 -37.20
CA ARG A 200 13.39 30.44 -38.41
C ARG A 200 13.15 31.94 -38.56
N ALA A 201 13.94 32.71 -37.84
CA ALA A 201 14.30 34.09 -38.12
C ALA A 201 15.67 34.36 -37.52
#